data_700fecade76716b247de4d00be839bbb
#
_entry.id   700fecade76716b247de4d00be839bbb
#
_cell.length_a   1.000
_cell.length_b   1.000
_cell.length_c   1.000
_cell.angle_alpha   90.00
_cell.angle_beta   90.00
_cell.angle_gamma   90.00
#
_symmetry.space_group_name_H-M   'P 1'
#
loop_
_entity.id
_entity.type
_entity.pdbx_description
1 polymer ?
#
loop_
_entity_poly.entity_id
_entity_poly.type
_entity_poly.pdbx_seq_one_letter_code
_entity_poly.pdbx_strand_id
1 'polypeptide(L)'
;MAVYDFRMYTLKPGATPEYMAAVREVGKPVRDKYDVKLAGWYYSDVGELNQVVHIWAYRDHAHWEEAKAKVAQDPDWREKYLPRVRGLIVAQKTYVMLSPDFAPQPF
;
A
#
# COMPACT_ATOMS: atom_id res chain seq x y z
N MET A 1 13.16 -2.29 14.89
CA MET A 1 12.94 -3.39 13.92
C MET A 1 11.84 -2.95 12.95
N ALA A 2 12.14 -2.99 11.68
CA ALA A 2 11.17 -2.60 10.65
C ALA A 2 9.98 -3.55 10.62
N VAL A 3 8.81 -3.00 10.33
CA VAL A 3 7.60 -3.78 10.13
C VAL A 3 7.09 -3.53 8.70
N TYR A 4 6.43 -4.54 8.15
CA TYR A 4 5.98 -4.54 6.77
C TYR A 4 4.48 -4.76 6.74
N ASP A 5 3.77 -3.82 6.13
CA ASP A 5 2.34 -3.89 5.95
C ASP A 5 2.08 -4.50 4.55
N PHE A 6 1.73 -5.77 4.54
CA PHE A 6 1.40 -6.52 3.33
C PHE A 6 -0.07 -6.32 3.02
N ARG A 7 -0.36 -5.86 1.81
CA ARG A 7 -1.72 -5.65 1.35
C ARG A 7 -1.96 -6.44 0.07
N MET A 8 -2.98 -7.29 0.10
CA MET A 8 -3.35 -8.15 -1.01
C MET A 8 -4.81 -7.86 -1.35
N TYR A 9 -5.05 -7.22 -2.49
CA TYR A 9 -6.39 -6.80 -2.88
C TYR A 9 -6.83 -7.50 -4.14
N THR A 10 -8.13 -7.81 -4.18
CA THR A 10 -8.82 -8.19 -5.40
C THR A 10 -9.54 -6.96 -5.93
N LEU A 11 -9.29 -6.58 -7.16
CA LEU A 11 -9.91 -5.44 -7.81
C LEU A 11 -11.03 -5.89 -8.74
N LYS A 12 -11.89 -4.95 -9.13
CA LYS A 12 -12.88 -5.19 -10.16
C LYS A 12 -12.19 -5.57 -11.47
N PRO A 13 -12.81 -6.39 -12.32
CA PRO A 13 -12.23 -6.76 -13.61
C PRO A 13 -11.79 -5.54 -14.40
N GLY A 14 -10.53 -5.54 -14.82
CA GLY A 14 -9.95 -4.46 -15.63
C GLY A 14 -9.54 -3.21 -14.86
N ALA A 15 -9.69 -3.16 -13.53
CA ALA A 15 -9.42 -1.96 -12.75
C ALA A 15 -7.94 -1.76 -12.38
N THR A 16 -7.08 -2.74 -12.64
CA THR A 16 -5.67 -2.67 -12.24
C THR A 16 -4.94 -1.43 -12.77
N PRO A 17 -5.04 -1.06 -14.05
CA PRO A 17 -4.36 0.16 -14.54
C PRO A 17 -4.82 1.43 -13.84
N GLU A 18 -6.11 1.58 -13.59
CA GLU A 18 -6.67 2.75 -12.90
C GLU A 18 -6.21 2.80 -11.45
N TYR A 19 -6.20 1.65 -10.78
CA TYR A 19 -5.70 1.55 -9.41
C TYR A 19 -4.23 1.93 -9.33
N MET A 20 -3.40 1.40 -10.24
CA MET A 20 -1.97 1.73 -10.29
C MET A 20 -1.73 3.22 -10.57
N ALA A 21 -2.53 3.84 -11.43
CA ALA A 21 -2.43 5.27 -11.70
C ALA A 21 -2.70 6.09 -10.44
N ALA A 22 -3.73 5.72 -9.66
CA ALA A 22 -4.04 6.40 -8.40
C ALA A 22 -2.91 6.25 -7.39
N VAL A 23 -2.32 5.06 -7.29
CA VAL A 23 -1.18 4.82 -6.40
C VAL A 23 0.02 5.67 -6.81
N ARG A 24 0.36 5.68 -8.10
CA ARG A 24 1.49 6.44 -8.63
C ARG A 24 1.32 7.93 -8.41
N GLU A 25 0.14 8.46 -8.70
CA GLU A 25 -0.10 9.90 -8.72
C GLU A 25 -0.38 10.48 -7.33
N VAL A 26 -1.01 9.71 -6.45
CA VAL A 26 -1.45 10.22 -5.14
C VAL A 26 -1.04 9.34 -3.98
N GLY A 27 -1.34 8.04 -4.02
CA GLY A 27 -1.15 7.15 -2.88
C GLY A 27 0.29 7.05 -2.40
N LYS A 28 1.22 6.84 -3.32
CA LYS A 28 2.65 6.78 -2.97
C LYS A 28 3.20 8.14 -2.55
N PRO A 29 2.95 9.25 -3.28
CA PRO A 29 3.39 10.58 -2.82
C PRO A 29 2.91 10.95 -1.41
N VAL A 30 1.67 10.60 -1.06
CA VAL A 30 1.17 10.85 0.30
C VAL A 30 1.95 10.04 1.33
N ARG A 31 2.18 8.75 1.07
CA ARG A 31 2.96 7.90 1.97
C ARG A 31 4.40 8.40 2.13
N ASP A 32 4.99 8.91 1.06
CA ASP A 32 6.35 9.48 1.11
C ASP A 32 6.45 10.62 2.12
N LYS A 33 5.42 11.43 2.28
CA LYS A 33 5.39 12.53 3.27
C LYS A 33 5.60 12.04 4.69
N TYR A 34 5.21 10.83 5.00
CA TYR A 34 5.24 10.27 6.35
C TYR A 34 6.30 9.18 6.50
N ASP A 35 7.27 9.20 5.59
CA ASP A 35 8.42 8.30 5.60
C ASP A 35 8.05 6.81 5.53
N VAL A 36 6.95 6.50 4.86
CA VAL A 36 6.54 5.13 4.57
C VAL A 36 7.23 4.71 3.29
N LYS A 37 8.02 3.64 3.34
CA LYS A 37 8.79 3.18 2.19
C LYS A 37 8.09 2.06 1.44
N LEU A 38 8.13 2.14 0.13
CA LEU A 38 7.60 1.06 -0.72
C LEU A 38 8.63 -0.06 -0.78
N ALA A 39 8.28 -1.24 -0.25
CA ALA A 39 9.15 -2.41 -0.29
C ALA A 39 8.85 -3.32 -1.48
N GLY A 40 7.65 -3.26 -2.03
CA GLY A 40 7.30 -4.02 -3.23
C GLY A 40 5.88 -3.70 -3.69
N TRP A 41 5.65 -3.83 -5.00
CA TRP A 41 4.33 -3.61 -5.59
C TRP A 41 4.18 -4.51 -6.80
N TYR A 42 3.18 -5.39 -6.78
CA TYR A 42 3.02 -6.44 -7.78
C TYR A 42 1.57 -6.55 -8.23
N TYR A 43 1.36 -6.95 -9.47
CA TYR A 43 0.02 -7.23 -10.00
C TYR A 43 0.05 -8.50 -10.84
N SER A 44 -1.08 -9.18 -10.93
CA SER A 44 -1.16 -10.48 -11.60
C SER A 44 -0.94 -10.36 -13.11
N ASP A 45 -0.06 -11.22 -13.63
CA ASP A 45 0.11 -11.43 -15.06
C ASP A 45 -0.51 -12.79 -15.44
N VAL A 46 -0.11 -13.84 -14.72
CA VAL A 46 -0.59 -15.20 -14.92
C VAL A 46 -1.17 -15.71 -13.60
N GLY A 47 -2.29 -16.43 -13.68
CA GLY A 47 -3.00 -16.94 -12.52
C GLY A 47 -4.28 -16.16 -12.28
N GLU A 48 -4.65 -15.98 -11.00
CA GLU A 48 -5.85 -15.21 -10.65
C GLU A 48 -5.68 -13.74 -11.01
N LEU A 49 -6.54 -13.26 -11.90
CA LEU A 49 -6.44 -11.90 -12.45
C LEU A 49 -7.00 -10.86 -11.49
N ASN A 50 -6.64 -9.58 -11.74
CA ASN A 50 -7.10 -8.43 -10.97
C ASN A 50 -6.65 -8.45 -9.51
N GLN A 51 -5.54 -9.12 -9.26
CA GLN A 51 -4.90 -9.17 -7.94
C GLN A 51 -3.74 -8.17 -7.90
N VAL A 52 -3.63 -7.44 -6.80
CA VAL A 52 -2.45 -6.62 -6.52
C VAL A 52 -1.92 -6.95 -5.14
N VAL A 53 -0.59 -6.93 -5.02
CA VAL A 53 0.10 -7.11 -3.74
C VAL A 53 1.05 -5.94 -3.57
N HIS A 54 0.91 -5.20 -2.48
CA HIS A 54 1.85 -4.14 -2.19
C HIS A 54 2.30 -4.19 -0.74
N ILE A 55 3.54 -3.80 -0.53
CA ILE A 55 4.22 -3.95 0.75
C ILE A 55 4.82 -2.61 1.12
N TRP A 56 4.39 -2.09 2.26
CA TRP A 56 4.84 -0.80 2.77
C TRP A 56 5.64 -1.01 4.05
N ALA A 57 6.83 -0.44 4.09
CA ALA A 57 7.76 -0.63 5.20
C ALA A 57 7.76 0.59 6.13
N TYR A 58 7.81 0.29 7.43
CA TYR A 58 7.85 1.28 8.50
C TYR A 58 9.03 0.96 9.41
N ARG A 59 9.60 1.97 10.08
CA ARG A 59 10.77 1.77 10.95
C ARG A 59 10.48 0.81 12.11
N ASP A 60 9.27 0.90 12.67
CA ASP A 60 8.82 0.08 13.80
C ASP A 60 7.30 0.18 13.93
N HIS A 61 6.72 -0.49 14.92
CA HIS A 61 5.27 -0.45 15.16
C HIS A 61 4.77 0.95 15.51
N ALA A 62 5.55 1.73 16.25
CA ALA A 62 5.17 3.10 16.61
C ALA A 62 5.05 3.98 15.36
N HIS A 63 6.01 3.87 14.44
CA HIS A 63 5.96 4.56 13.16
C HIS A 63 4.77 4.11 12.33
N TRP A 64 4.47 2.80 12.31
CA TRP A 64 3.31 2.26 11.61
C TRP A 64 2.01 2.89 12.10
N GLU A 65 1.80 2.94 13.42
CA GLU A 65 0.59 3.54 13.98
C GLU A 65 0.50 5.04 13.69
N GLU A 66 1.60 5.76 13.90
CA GLU A 66 1.65 7.20 13.68
C GLU A 66 1.43 7.57 12.20
N ALA A 67 2.16 6.94 11.31
CA ALA A 67 2.07 7.23 9.88
C ALA A 67 0.70 6.85 9.32
N LYS A 68 0.15 5.72 9.74
CA LYS A 68 -1.19 5.30 9.34
C LYS A 68 -2.25 6.33 9.71
N ALA A 69 -2.16 6.88 10.93
CA ALA A 69 -3.08 7.92 11.38
C ALA A 69 -2.91 9.22 10.57
N LYS A 70 -1.67 9.62 10.31
CA LYS A 70 -1.37 10.83 9.52
C LYS A 70 -1.83 10.71 8.07
N VAL A 71 -1.60 9.56 7.45
CA VAL A 71 -2.06 9.28 6.08
C VAL A 71 -3.59 9.40 6.03
N ALA A 72 -4.30 8.82 6.99
CA ALA A 72 -5.75 8.86 7.03
C ALA A 72 -6.31 10.29 7.14
N GLN A 73 -5.54 11.22 7.73
CA GLN A 73 -5.92 12.63 7.88
C GLN A 73 -5.41 13.52 6.74
N ASP A 74 -4.53 13.01 5.89
CA ASP A 74 -3.95 13.82 4.81
C ASP A 74 -5.05 14.25 3.82
N PRO A 75 -5.12 15.55 3.47
CA PRO A 75 -6.16 16.04 2.56
C PRO A 75 -6.12 15.39 1.16
N ASP A 76 -4.93 15.15 0.62
CA ASP A 76 -4.80 14.49 -0.69
C ASP A 76 -5.28 13.05 -0.64
N TRP A 77 -5.01 12.34 0.46
CA TRP A 77 -5.51 11.00 0.65
C TRP A 77 -7.04 10.95 0.69
N ARG A 78 -7.64 11.83 1.49
CA ARG A 78 -9.10 11.86 1.68
C ARG A 78 -9.85 12.38 0.47
N GLU A 79 -9.30 13.40 -0.20
CA GLU A 79 -10.01 14.12 -1.26
C GLU A 79 -9.66 13.65 -2.67
N LYS A 80 -8.43 13.13 -2.86
CA LYS A 80 -7.93 12.76 -4.18
C LYS A 80 -7.72 11.26 -4.37
N TYR A 81 -7.25 10.55 -3.32
CA TYR A 81 -6.93 9.13 -3.45
C TYR A 81 -8.15 8.23 -3.18
N LEU A 82 -8.75 8.34 -1.99
CA LEU A 82 -9.86 7.47 -1.61
C LEU A 82 -11.03 7.50 -2.61
N PRO A 83 -11.46 8.66 -3.11
CA PRO A 83 -12.53 8.69 -4.11
C PRO A 83 -12.19 7.93 -5.40
N ARG A 84 -10.92 7.90 -5.79
CA ARG A 84 -10.48 7.18 -7.00
C ARG A 84 -10.47 5.67 -6.83
N VAL A 85 -10.12 5.17 -5.64
CA VAL A 85 -9.86 3.74 -5.44
C VAL A 85 -10.97 3.00 -4.72
N ARG A 86 -11.81 3.70 -3.97
CA ARG A 86 -12.84 3.09 -3.13
C ARG A 86 -13.76 2.15 -3.90
N GLY A 87 -14.15 2.53 -5.10
CA GLY A 87 -15.05 1.73 -5.93
C GLY A 87 -14.37 0.61 -6.72
N LEU A 88 -13.04 0.51 -6.66
CA LEU A 88 -12.28 -0.45 -7.47
C LEU A 88 -11.94 -1.74 -6.71
N ILE A 89 -12.06 -1.73 -5.39
CA ILE A 89 -11.61 -2.83 -4.53
C ILE A 89 -12.79 -3.73 -4.18
N VAL A 90 -12.65 -5.03 -4.48
CA VAL A 90 -13.66 -6.05 -4.18
C VAL A 90 -13.38 -6.72 -2.84
N ALA A 91 -12.12 -7.06 -2.59
CA ALA A 91 -11.70 -7.75 -1.37
C ALA A 91 -10.31 -7.31 -0.95
N GLN A 92 -10.04 -7.34 0.35
CA GLN A 92 -8.76 -6.92 0.93
C GLN A 92 -8.30 -7.94 1.96
N LYS A 93 -6.99 -8.21 1.95
CA LYS A 93 -6.30 -8.93 3.02
C LYS A 93 -5.07 -8.12 3.41
N THR A 94 -4.84 -7.97 4.71
CA THR A 94 -3.68 -7.24 5.20
C THR A 94 -2.99 -8.02 6.32
N TYR A 95 -1.66 -7.91 6.35
CA TYR A 95 -0.83 -8.52 7.39
C TYR A 95 0.27 -7.54 7.77
N VAL A 96 0.56 -7.42 9.05
CA VAL A 96 1.77 -6.74 9.52
C VAL A 96 2.78 -7.82 9.84
N MET A 97 3.91 -7.79 9.16
CA MET A 97 4.92 -8.85 9.22
C MET A 97 6.28 -8.30 9.60
N LEU A 98 7.11 -9.17 10.15
CA LEU A 98 8.51 -8.89 10.46
C LEU A 98 9.39 -9.58 9.43
N SER A 99 10.55 -9.00 9.16
CA SER A 99 11.55 -9.57 8.25
C SER A 99 12.75 -10.05 9.06
N PRO A 100 13.29 -11.24 8.75
CA PRO A 100 14.50 -11.70 9.41
C PRO A 100 15.73 -10.87 8.99
N ASP A 101 16.79 -10.93 9.77
CA ASP A 101 18.00 -10.12 9.53
C ASP A 101 18.73 -10.45 8.23
N PHE A 102 18.54 -11.65 7.70
CA PHE A 102 19.16 -12.05 6.43
C PHE A 102 18.43 -11.54 5.19
N ALA A 103 17.24 -10.92 5.34
CA ALA A 103 16.50 -10.35 4.24
C ALA A 103 16.84 -8.87 4.05
N PRO A 104 16.58 -8.28 2.86
CA PRO A 104 16.83 -6.85 2.65
C PRO A 104 16.12 -5.97 3.66
N GLN A 105 16.80 -4.94 4.15
CA GLN A 105 16.28 -4.00 5.15
C GLN A 105 16.16 -2.61 4.54
N PRO A 106 14.95 -1.99 4.46
CA PRO A 106 14.75 -0.67 3.88
C PRO A 106 15.15 0.49 4.79
N PHE A 107 15.35 0.19 6.06
CA PHE A 107 15.74 1.20 7.07
C PHE A 107 17.06 0.85 7.73
#